data_482988a2f458396f3dcf7ffea4059f28
#
_entry.id   482988a2f458396f3dcf7ffea4059f28
#
_cell.length_a   1.000
_cell.length_b   1.000
_cell.length_c   1.000
_cell.angle_alpha   90.00
_cell.angle_beta   90.00
_cell.angle_gamma   90.00
#
_symmetry.space_group_name_H-M   'P 1'
#
loop_
_entity.id
_entity.type
_entity.pdbx_description
1 polymer ?
#
loop_
_entity_poly.entity_id
_entity_poly.type
_entity_poly.pdbx_seq_one_letter_code
_entity_poly.pdbx_strand_id
1 'polypeptide(L)'
;MSGLSSHRRAAALMTPALLGLFALLVPVFRGPAGMRPAAAVTMTVAQAISTQSGTGSVRGYVVGQPIGTSTVLSSGFTGDTALALADSAGERSTGKMLYVQVTSAYRASFGLQSNPGRMDAMITVTGSLAAYFSHPGLKSPTAMTAGTSTPAPTPTGSTDAYYAAAAGKSGASLKSALHGIISSGVTTLSYDAVWNALKVTDQDPANPTNVILLYSGISRSKDLNGGDTGDWNREHVWAKSHGGFGTVNGPGTDLHHLRPEDVHVNSERDNKDFDAGGAAVTDAPGNKTDSDSWEPRAAVKGDVARMIFYMAVRYEGGDGYPDLEVDDATTGGTAPRLGRVSVLLQWSAQDPPDAFEKRRNETIYTTYQHNRNPFVDHPEWAASIFAS
;
A
#
# COMPACT_ATOMS: atom_id res chain seq x y z
N MET A 1 80.98 23.47 -0.30
CA MET A 1 81.99 22.44 -0.27
C MET A 1 81.39 21.23 -0.95
N SER A 2 81.73 21.10 -2.18
CA SER A 2 82.51 20.04 -2.85
C SER A 2 81.76 18.69 -2.82
N GLY A 3 81.50 17.98 -3.89
CA GLY A 3 81.94 17.98 -5.27
C GLY A 3 81.54 16.70 -5.88
N LEU A 4 81.18 16.76 -7.16
CA LEU A 4 81.70 16.02 -8.29
C LEU A 4 82.02 14.51 -8.10
N SER A 5 81.45 13.59 -8.94
CA SER A 5 82.05 13.25 -10.24
C SER A 5 81.16 12.12 -10.87
N SER A 6 80.54 12.28 -11.98
CA SER A 6 80.79 11.80 -13.35
C SER A 6 81.56 10.47 -13.49
N HIS A 7 81.00 9.52 -14.18
CA HIS A 7 81.67 8.81 -15.31
C HIS A 7 80.69 8.16 -16.30
N ARG A 8 80.92 8.56 -17.55
CA ARG A 8 80.38 7.96 -18.78
C ARG A 8 81.06 6.63 -19.12
N ARG A 9 80.39 5.73 -19.82
CA ARG A 9 80.79 4.97 -20.99
C ARG A 9 79.59 4.16 -21.46
N ALA A 10 79.03 4.38 -22.59
CA ALA A 10 79.40 4.09 -23.97
C ALA A 10 79.06 2.67 -24.39
N ALA A 11 78.06 2.59 -25.22
CA ALA A 11 77.82 1.86 -26.45
C ALA A 11 78.14 0.37 -26.57
N ALA A 12 77.13 -0.39 -27.00
CA ALA A 12 77.26 -1.33 -28.14
C ALA A 12 75.90 -1.62 -28.73
N LEU A 13 75.75 -1.35 -30.03
CA LEU A 13 74.72 -1.82 -30.92
C LEU A 13 74.86 -3.33 -31.12
N MET A 14 73.77 -4.08 -31.04
CA MET A 14 73.60 -5.31 -31.79
C MET A 14 72.12 -5.51 -32.05
N THR A 15 71.67 -5.28 -33.26
CA THR A 15 70.48 -5.95 -33.85
C THR A 15 70.78 -7.42 -34.11
N PRO A 16 69.84 -8.34 -33.87
CA PRO A 16 69.33 -9.08 -35.00
C PRO A 16 67.87 -9.49 -34.89
N ALA A 17 67.37 -9.72 -36.11
CA ALA A 17 66.41 -10.73 -36.53
C ALA A 17 64.95 -10.58 -36.11
N LEU A 18 64.23 -10.14 -37.10
CA LEU A 18 62.81 -10.32 -37.34
C LEU A 18 62.43 -11.79 -37.23
N LEU A 19 61.63 -12.20 -36.25
CA LEU A 19 60.86 -13.44 -36.28
C LEU A 19 59.39 -13.06 -36.36
N GLY A 20 58.82 -13.22 -37.54
CA GLY A 20 57.40 -13.01 -37.79
C GLY A 20 56.55 -14.05 -37.04
N LEU A 21 55.75 -13.58 -36.06
CA LEU A 21 54.69 -14.33 -35.48
C LEU A 21 53.39 -14.02 -36.20
N PHE A 22 53.01 -14.91 -37.12
CA PHE A 22 51.66 -14.89 -37.70
C PHE A 22 50.63 -15.16 -36.61
N ALA A 23 50.02 -14.14 -36.07
CA ALA A 23 48.83 -14.31 -35.26
C ALA A 23 47.64 -14.64 -36.19
N LEU A 24 47.21 -15.90 -36.10
CA LEU A 24 45.92 -16.31 -36.68
C LEU A 24 44.81 -15.54 -35.98
N LEU A 25 44.22 -14.55 -36.70
CA LEU A 25 42.96 -13.96 -36.30
C LEU A 25 41.87 -15.04 -36.51
N VAL A 26 41.45 -15.70 -35.45
CA VAL A 26 40.22 -16.48 -35.45
C VAL A 26 39.07 -15.47 -35.35
N PRO A 27 38.16 -15.38 -36.33
CA PRO A 27 36.98 -14.54 -36.18
C PRO A 27 36.10 -15.13 -35.09
N VAL A 28 35.99 -14.44 -33.97
CA VAL A 28 34.95 -14.73 -32.97
C VAL A 28 33.61 -14.37 -33.60
N PHE A 29 32.93 -15.37 -34.13
CA PHE A 29 31.53 -15.27 -34.47
C PHE A 29 30.75 -14.98 -33.17
N ARG A 30 30.42 -13.69 -32.90
CA ARG A 30 29.36 -13.35 -32.00
C ARG A 30 28.07 -13.81 -32.65
N GLY A 31 27.54 -14.92 -32.16
CA GLY A 31 26.18 -15.34 -32.43
C GLY A 31 25.20 -14.22 -32.04
N PRO A 32 24.02 -14.14 -32.66
CA PRO A 32 23.03 -13.13 -32.33
C PRO A 32 22.73 -13.21 -30.83
N ALA A 33 22.81 -12.06 -30.15
CA ALA A 33 22.43 -11.92 -28.75
C ALA A 33 21.04 -12.55 -28.58
N GLY A 34 20.97 -13.62 -27.79
CA GLY A 34 19.72 -14.30 -27.55
C GLY A 34 18.68 -13.25 -27.09
N MET A 35 17.63 -13.08 -27.88
CA MET A 35 16.46 -12.31 -27.49
C MET A 35 15.95 -12.96 -26.19
N ARG A 36 16.09 -12.27 -25.06
CA ARG A 36 15.34 -12.63 -23.86
C ARG A 36 13.87 -12.68 -24.31
N PRO A 37 13.15 -13.77 -24.04
CA PRO A 37 11.74 -13.80 -24.32
C PRO A 37 11.12 -12.58 -23.61
N ALA A 38 10.36 -11.79 -24.34
CA ALA A 38 9.58 -10.69 -23.79
C ALA A 38 8.77 -11.27 -22.64
N ALA A 39 8.85 -10.66 -21.45
CA ALA A 39 8.03 -11.07 -20.33
C ALA A 39 6.58 -11.05 -20.79
N ALA A 40 5.87 -12.16 -20.70
CA ALA A 40 4.47 -12.24 -21.08
C ALA A 40 3.71 -11.18 -20.28
N VAL A 41 3.01 -10.30 -20.96
CA VAL A 41 2.21 -9.26 -20.32
C VAL A 41 1.15 -9.93 -19.48
N THR A 42 1.17 -9.69 -18.17
CA THR A 42 0.18 -10.24 -17.24
C THR A 42 -1.09 -9.38 -17.30
N MET A 43 -2.22 -10.00 -17.59
CA MET A 43 -3.52 -9.34 -17.67
C MET A 43 -4.16 -9.18 -16.29
N THR A 44 -5.00 -8.16 -16.13
CA THR A 44 -5.97 -8.05 -15.03
C THR A 44 -7.11 -9.05 -15.25
N VAL A 45 -7.90 -9.29 -14.21
CA VAL A 45 -9.09 -10.15 -14.32
C VAL A 45 -10.11 -9.54 -15.28
N ALA A 46 -10.36 -8.24 -15.24
CA ALA A 46 -11.27 -7.55 -16.16
C ALA A 46 -10.82 -7.68 -17.62
N GLN A 47 -9.52 -7.56 -17.90
CA GLN A 47 -8.97 -7.78 -19.24
C GLN A 47 -9.18 -9.23 -19.71
N ALA A 48 -8.93 -10.20 -18.83
CA ALA A 48 -9.12 -11.61 -19.15
C ALA A 48 -10.60 -11.96 -19.41
N ILE A 49 -11.53 -11.37 -18.65
CA ILE A 49 -12.99 -11.51 -18.87
C ILE A 49 -13.39 -11.00 -20.25
N SER A 50 -12.83 -9.87 -20.69
CA SER A 50 -13.16 -9.30 -22.00
C SER A 50 -12.48 -10.02 -23.17
N THR A 51 -11.34 -10.68 -22.96
CA THR A 51 -10.54 -11.27 -24.04
C THR A 51 -11.01 -12.70 -24.40
N GLN A 52 -11.33 -13.55 -23.44
CA GLN A 52 -11.83 -14.93 -23.53
C GLN A 52 -11.37 -15.76 -24.76
N SER A 53 -10.12 -15.59 -25.18
CA SER A 53 -9.52 -16.35 -26.27
C SER A 53 -8.00 -16.41 -26.13
N GLY A 54 -7.39 -17.48 -26.65
CA GLY A 54 -5.93 -17.66 -26.62
C GLY A 54 -5.39 -18.07 -25.26
N THR A 55 -4.09 -17.95 -25.09
CA THR A 55 -3.39 -18.21 -23.83
C THR A 55 -2.97 -16.90 -23.19
N GLY A 56 -3.20 -16.77 -21.88
CA GLY A 56 -2.85 -15.58 -21.14
C GLY A 56 -2.34 -15.88 -19.74
N SER A 57 -1.60 -14.93 -19.19
CA SER A 57 -1.22 -14.88 -17.77
C SER A 57 -2.12 -13.88 -17.09
N VAL A 58 -2.88 -14.31 -16.08
CA VAL A 58 -3.85 -13.48 -15.36
C VAL A 58 -3.46 -13.40 -13.90
N ARG A 59 -3.45 -12.19 -13.36
CA ARG A 59 -3.20 -11.95 -11.95
C ARG A 59 -4.49 -11.47 -11.29
N GLY A 60 -4.83 -12.02 -10.13
CA GLY A 60 -6.01 -11.62 -9.37
C GLY A 60 -6.01 -12.17 -7.96
N TYR A 61 -6.90 -11.62 -7.14
CA TYR A 61 -7.17 -12.11 -5.80
C TYR A 61 -8.09 -13.32 -5.85
N VAL A 62 -7.81 -14.32 -5.04
CA VAL A 62 -8.71 -15.46 -4.85
C VAL A 62 -9.91 -15.00 -4.02
N VAL A 63 -11.09 -14.97 -4.62
CA VAL A 63 -12.33 -14.44 -3.97
C VAL A 63 -13.38 -15.52 -3.70
N GLY A 64 -13.07 -16.77 -4.00
CA GLY A 64 -13.94 -17.89 -3.65
C GLY A 64 -13.78 -19.12 -4.52
N GLN A 65 -14.62 -20.13 -4.22
CA GLN A 65 -14.74 -21.38 -4.98
C GLN A 65 -16.02 -21.36 -5.84
N PRO A 66 -15.93 -21.31 -7.16
CA PRO A 66 -17.11 -21.51 -8.03
C PRO A 66 -17.63 -22.96 -7.89
N ILE A 67 -18.92 -23.08 -7.67
CA ILE A 67 -19.65 -24.36 -7.67
C ILE A 67 -20.76 -24.41 -8.71
N GLY A 68 -20.94 -23.35 -9.48
CA GLY A 68 -21.90 -23.18 -10.57
C GLY A 68 -21.63 -21.89 -11.34
N THR A 69 -22.43 -21.63 -12.38
CA THR A 69 -22.26 -20.45 -13.25
C THR A 69 -22.32 -19.12 -12.48
N SER A 70 -23.21 -19.02 -11.49
CA SER A 70 -23.43 -17.79 -10.72
C SER A 70 -23.29 -18.00 -9.22
N THR A 71 -22.73 -19.13 -8.78
CA THR A 71 -22.59 -19.46 -7.38
C THR A 71 -21.12 -19.64 -7.01
N VAL A 72 -20.63 -18.78 -6.12
CA VAL A 72 -19.25 -18.80 -5.60
C VAL A 72 -19.31 -18.84 -4.08
N LEU A 73 -18.68 -19.85 -3.49
CA LEU A 73 -18.51 -19.96 -2.04
C LEU A 73 -17.36 -19.07 -1.59
N SER A 74 -17.57 -18.23 -0.58
CA SER A 74 -16.52 -17.44 0.06
C SER A 74 -16.01 -18.06 1.37
N SER A 75 -16.65 -19.14 1.83
CA SER A 75 -16.27 -19.95 2.99
C SER A 75 -16.91 -21.33 2.87
N GLY A 76 -16.53 -22.28 3.74
CA GLY A 76 -17.12 -23.63 3.72
C GLY A 76 -16.86 -24.37 2.40
N PHE A 77 -15.65 -24.29 1.90
CA PHE A 77 -15.25 -24.86 0.60
C PHE A 77 -15.45 -26.35 0.52
N THR A 78 -15.98 -26.82 -0.61
CA THR A 78 -16.36 -28.24 -0.82
C THR A 78 -15.49 -28.95 -1.85
N GLY A 79 -14.47 -28.27 -2.41
CA GLY A 79 -13.58 -28.87 -3.39
C GLY A 79 -12.37 -28.02 -3.72
N ASP A 80 -11.43 -28.67 -4.43
CA ASP A 80 -10.12 -28.12 -4.81
C ASP A 80 -9.97 -27.92 -6.32
N THR A 81 -11.08 -27.95 -7.08
CA THR A 81 -11.01 -28.01 -8.54
C THR A 81 -11.20 -26.68 -9.24
N ALA A 82 -11.61 -25.64 -8.50
CA ALA A 82 -11.93 -24.33 -9.05
C ALA A 82 -11.60 -23.20 -8.09
N LEU A 83 -11.18 -22.06 -8.66
CA LEU A 83 -11.02 -20.78 -7.98
C LEU A 83 -11.77 -19.69 -8.75
N ALA A 84 -12.28 -18.69 -8.04
CA ALA A 84 -12.70 -17.41 -8.62
C ALA A 84 -11.60 -16.37 -8.35
N LEU A 85 -11.17 -15.66 -9.38
CA LEU A 85 -10.25 -14.53 -9.27
C LEU A 85 -10.98 -13.23 -9.55
N ALA A 86 -10.61 -12.16 -8.85
CA ALA A 86 -11.07 -10.81 -9.11
C ALA A 86 -9.89 -9.81 -9.01
N ASP A 87 -10.08 -8.60 -9.56
CA ASP A 87 -9.08 -7.54 -9.48
C ASP A 87 -8.99 -6.92 -8.08
N SER A 88 -10.00 -7.15 -7.22
CA SER A 88 -10.02 -6.69 -5.84
C SER A 88 -10.28 -7.85 -4.88
N ALA A 89 -9.58 -7.86 -3.74
CA ALA A 89 -9.89 -8.74 -2.63
C ALA A 89 -11.33 -8.47 -2.13
N GLY A 90 -12.03 -9.53 -1.71
CA GLY A 90 -13.40 -9.38 -1.22
C GLY A 90 -14.47 -9.06 -2.28
N GLU A 91 -14.19 -9.09 -3.59
CA GLU A 91 -15.21 -8.96 -4.65
C GLU A 91 -16.27 -10.08 -4.50
N ARG A 92 -17.55 -9.71 -4.63
CA ARG A 92 -18.70 -10.66 -4.52
C ARG A 92 -19.56 -10.70 -5.77
N SER A 93 -19.38 -9.77 -6.71
CA SER A 93 -20.09 -9.76 -7.98
C SER A 93 -19.49 -10.79 -8.94
N THR A 94 -20.23 -11.86 -9.25
CA THR A 94 -19.75 -12.91 -10.16
C THR A 94 -19.40 -12.36 -11.54
N GLY A 95 -20.07 -11.33 -12.03
CA GLY A 95 -19.77 -10.67 -13.30
C GLY A 95 -18.39 -10.01 -13.37
N LYS A 96 -17.71 -9.82 -12.22
CA LYS A 96 -16.35 -9.30 -12.12
C LYS A 96 -15.31 -10.38 -11.78
N MET A 97 -15.71 -11.66 -11.83
CA MET A 97 -14.85 -12.78 -11.50
C MET A 97 -14.45 -13.55 -12.74
N LEU A 98 -13.22 -14.07 -12.76
CA LEU A 98 -12.72 -15.04 -13.72
C LEU A 98 -12.65 -16.40 -13.03
N TYR A 99 -13.32 -17.43 -13.60
CA TYR A 99 -13.31 -18.76 -13.02
C TYR A 99 -12.10 -19.56 -13.53
N VAL A 100 -11.31 -20.05 -12.62
CA VAL A 100 -10.05 -20.74 -12.91
C VAL A 100 -10.18 -22.22 -12.58
N GLN A 101 -9.86 -23.07 -13.54
CA GLN A 101 -9.72 -24.49 -13.32
C GLN A 101 -8.44 -24.79 -12.52
N VAL A 102 -8.55 -25.58 -11.45
CA VAL A 102 -7.40 -26.07 -10.69
C VAL A 102 -7.19 -27.54 -11.03
N THR A 103 -6.18 -27.82 -11.86
CA THR A 103 -5.84 -29.19 -12.25
C THR A 103 -5.15 -29.93 -11.10
N SER A 104 -5.04 -31.26 -11.19
CA SER A 104 -4.45 -32.11 -10.15
C SER A 104 -3.06 -31.65 -9.70
N ALA A 105 -2.27 -31.12 -10.64
CA ALA A 105 -0.92 -30.60 -10.36
C ALA A 105 -0.90 -29.42 -9.37
N TYR A 106 -1.99 -28.68 -9.25
CA TYR A 106 -2.07 -27.46 -8.46
C TYR A 106 -3.00 -27.54 -7.25
N ARG A 107 -3.81 -28.61 -7.12
CA ARG A 107 -4.81 -28.73 -6.03
C ARG A 107 -4.20 -28.68 -4.65
N ALA A 108 -3.08 -29.37 -4.44
CA ALA A 108 -2.41 -29.41 -3.14
C ALA A 108 -1.95 -28.02 -2.65
N SER A 109 -1.65 -27.10 -3.59
CA SER A 109 -1.12 -25.76 -3.25
C SER A 109 -2.16 -24.64 -3.37
N PHE A 110 -3.21 -24.83 -4.18
CA PHE A 110 -4.15 -23.76 -4.53
C PHE A 110 -5.63 -24.12 -4.31
N GLY A 111 -5.97 -25.40 -4.13
CA GLY A 111 -7.35 -25.80 -3.86
C GLY A 111 -7.85 -25.23 -2.54
N LEU A 112 -9.04 -24.62 -2.53
CA LEU A 112 -9.55 -23.90 -1.38
C LEU A 112 -10.05 -24.81 -0.25
N GLN A 113 -10.53 -26.02 -0.55
CA GLN A 113 -10.90 -26.97 0.48
C GLN A 113 -9.66 -27.37 1.31
N SER A 114 -8.53 -27.65 0.64
CA SER A 114 -7.27 -28.02 1.28
C SER A 114 -6.51 -26.81 1.83
N ASN A 115 -6.69 -25.63 1.26
CA ASN A 115 -5.95 -24.42 1.61
C ASN A 115 -6.90 -23.22 1.76
N PRO A 116 -7.80 -23.20 2.77
CA PRO A 116 -8.75 -22.10 2.94
C PRO A 116 -8.10 -20.73 3.17
N GLY A 117 -6.86 -20.72 3.69
CA GLY A 117 -6.06 -19.50 3.85
C GLY A 117 -5.57 -18.87 2.53
N ARG A 118 -5.92 -19.46 1.37
CA ARG A 118 -5.70 -18.81 0.06
C ARG A 118 -6.75 -17.76 -0.28
N MET A 119 -7.83 -17.67 0.48
CA MET A 119 -8.79 -16.55 0.33
C MET A 119 -8.06 -15.22 0.45
N ASP A 120 -8.45 -14.30 -0.43
CA ASP A 120 -7.89 -12.95 -0.57
C ASP A 120 -6.38 -12.91 -0.91
N ALA A 121 -5.75 -14.07 -1.13
CA ALA A 121 -4.37 -14.12 -1.61
C ALA A 121 -4.29 -13.77 -3.10
N MET A 122 -3.27 -12.99 -3.46
CA MET A 122 -2.94 -12.70 -4.84
C MET A 122 -2.25 -13.92 -5.49
N ILE A 123 -2.72 -14.35 -6.64
CA ILE A 123 -2.08 -15.38 -7.46
C ILE A 123 -1.96 -14.96 -8.91
N THR A 124 -0.99 -15.53 -9.61
CA THR A 124 -0.90 -15.42 -11.07
C THR A 124 -1.11 -16.80 -11.68
N VAL A 125 -2.00 -16.89 -12.67
CA VAL A 125 -2.33 -18.11 -13.37
C VAL A 125 -2.11 -17.92 -14.86
N THR A 126 -1.34 -18.81 -15.48
CA THR A 126 -1.15 -18.85 -16.94
C THR A 126 -1.88 -20.06 -17.51
N GLY A 127 -2.70 -19.84 -18.52
CA GLY A 127 -3.47 -20.91 -19.13
C GLY A 127 -4.33 -20.41 -20.29
N SER A 128 -5.25 -21.27 -20.77
CA SER A 128 -6.15 -20.97 -21.88
C SER A 128 -7.35 -20.14 -21.39
N LEU A 129 -7.59 -18.98 -21.97
CA LEU A 129 -8.76 -18.16 -21.72
C LEU A 129 -9.97 -18.78 -22.44
N ALA A 130 -10.80 -19.45 -21.69
CA ALA A 130 -11.99 -20.14 -22.19
C ALA A 130 -13.00 -20.32 -21.08
N ALA A 131 -14.28 -20.32 -21.42
CA ALA A 131 -15.36 -20.47 -20.45
C ALA A 131 -15.20 -21.71 -19.55
N TYR A 132 -15.40 -21.50 -18.24
CA TYR A 132 -15.43 -22.53 -17.22
C TYR A 132 -16.67 -22.34 -16.35
N PHE A 133 -17.46 -23.40 -16.10
CA PHE A 133 -18.82 -23.34 -15.53
C PHE A 133 -19.77 -22.40 -16.32
N SER A 134 -19.64 -22.36 -17.65
CA SER A 134 -20.38 -21.43 -18.52
C SER A 134 -20.22 -19.96 -18.14
N HIS A 135 -19.09 -19.61 -17.57
CA HIS A 135 -18.69 -18.27 -17.10
C HIS A 135 -17.32 -17.92 -17.71
N PRO A 136 -16.97 -16.64 -17.92
CA PRO A 136 -15.62 -16.27 -18.32
C PRO A 136 -14.57 -16.97 -17.45
N GLY A 137 -13.60 -17.62 -18.06
CA GLY A 137 -12.70 -18.50 -17.31
C GLY A 137 -11.31 -18.65 -17.89
N LEU A 138 -10.47 -19.38 -17.14
CA LEU A 138 -9.15 -19.82 -17.51
C LEU A 138 -9.03 -21.32 -17.23
N LYS A 139 -8.72 -22.10 -18.25
CA LYS A 139 -8.61 -23.56 -18.19
C LYS A 139 -7.20 -24.03 -18.49
N SER A 140 -6.96 -25.29 -18.15
CA SER A 140 -5.67 -25.96 -18.44
C SER A 140 -4.47 -25.11 -18.02
N PRO A 141 -4.38 -24.71 -16.73
CA PRO A 141 -3.27 -23.90 -16.28
C PRO A 141 -1.93 -24.60 -16.51
N THR A 142 -1.00 -23.89 -17.11
CA THR A 142 0.38 -24.31 -17.31
C THR A 142 1.31 -23.78 -16.22
N ALA A 143 0.90 -22.72 -15.52
CA ALA A 143 1.57 -22.21 -14.34
C ALA A 143 0.53 -21.60 -13.37
N MET A 144 0.72 -21.87 -12.07
CA MET A 144 0.05 -21.18 -10.99
C MET A 144 1.11 -20.81 -9.95
N THR A 145 1.25 -19.54 -9.65
CA THR A 145 2.19 -19.04 -8.66
C THR A 145 1.47 -18.26 -7.61
N ALA A 146 1.74 -18.55 -6.34
CA ALA A 146 1.39 -17.65 -5.28
C ALA A 146 2.19 -16.36 -5.50
N GLY A 147 1.52 -15.24 -5.61
CA GLY A 147 2.23 -13.99 -5.54
C GLY A 147 2.91 -13.95 -4.17
N THR A 148 4.25 -13.82 -4.13
CA THR A 148 4.81 -13.05 -3.04
C THR A 148 4.02 -11.76 -3.04
N SER A 149 3.67 -11.24 -1.87
CA SER A 149 3.02 -9.95 -1.73
C SER A 149 3.98 -8.84 -2.19
N THR A 150 4.27 -8.87 -3.48
CA THR A 150 4.73 -7.70 -4.20
C THR A 150 3.44 -6.95 -4.50
N PRO A 151 3.32 -5.68 -4.14
CA PRO A 151 2.13 -4.89 -4.43
C PRO A 151 1.67 -5.15 -5.85
N ALA A 152 0.36 -5.27 -6.07
CA ALA A 152 -0.20 -5.30 -7.42
C ALA A 152 0.53 -4.25 -8.24
N PRO A 153 0.86 -4.48 -9.53
CA PRO A 153 1.23 -3.37 -10.37
C PRO A 153 0.06 -2.39 -10.26
N THR A 154 0.27 -1.32 -9.52
CA THR A 154 -0.52 -0.10 -9.57
C THR A 154 -0.77 0.16 -11.04
N PRO A 155 -1.98 0.56 -11.47
CA PRO A 155 -2.19 0.93 -12.86
C PRO A 155 -1.06 1.88 -13.24
N THR A 156 -0.15 1.37 -14.08
CA THR A 156 1.08 2.04 -14.49
C THR A 156 0.64 3.25 -15.29
N GLY A 157 0.54 4.39 -14.64
CA GLY A 157 0.21 5.63 -15.29
C GLY A 157 -0.23 6.77 -14.39
N SER A 158 -0.91 6.54 -13.25
CA SER A 158 -1.43 7.67 -12.48
C SER A 158 -0.66 7.99 -11.19
N THR A 159 -0.21 7.01 -10.42
CA THR A 159 0.54 7.29 -9.17
C THR A 159 1.98 7.69 -9.43
N ASP A 160 2.72 7.00 -10.30
CA ASP A 160 4.09 7.39 -10.67
C ASP A 160 4.13 8.78 -11.31
N ALA A 161 3.13 9.12 -12.15
CA ALA A 161 2.99 10.45 -12.71
C ALA A 161 2.66 11.49 -11.64
N TYR A 162 1.80 11.16 -10.66
CA TYR A 162 1.46 12.03 -9.54
C TYR A 162 2.69 12.33 -8.67
N TYR A 163 3.54 11.34 -8.43
CA TYR A 163 4.75 11.46 -7.62
C TYR A 163 6.04 11.68 -8.43
N ALA A 164 5.96 12.07 -9.69
CA ALA A 164 7.16 12.19 -10.57
C ALA A 164 8.26 13.09 -9.99
N ALA A 165 7.90 14.17 -9.28
CA ALA A 165 8.87 15.07 -8.65
C ALA A 165 9.58 14.46 -7.42
N ALA A 166 9.09 13.34 -6.89
CA ALA A 166 9.70 12.62 -5.78
C ALA A 166 10.64 11.49 -6.25
N ALA A 167 10.64 11.16 -7.54
CA ALA A 167 11.42 10.06 -8.09
C ALA A 167 12.93 10.19 -7.78
N GLY A 168 13.52 9.11 -7.25
CA GLY A 168 14.94 9.03 -6.92
C GLY A 168 15.37 9.86 -5.70
N LYS A 169 14.45 10.45 -4.95
CA LYS A 169 14.73 11.21 -3.73
C LYS A 169 14.63 10.34 -2.48
N SER A 170 15.26 10.78 -1.39
CA SER A 170 15.23 10.15 -0.08
C SER A 170 15.39 11.18 1.04
N GLY A 171 15.08 10.80 2.28
CA GLY A 171 15.24 11.66 3.45
C GLY A 171 14.52 13.01 3.31
N ALA A 172 15.17 14.08 3.76
CA ALA A 172 14.60 15.43 3.72
C ALA A 172 14.25 15.91 2.31
N SER A 173 15.00 15.49 1.27
CA SER A 173 14.69 15.85 -0.11
C SER A 173 13.42 15.17 -0.62
N LEU A 174 13.12 13.96 -0.15
CA LEU A 174 11.87 13.26 -0.41
C LEU A 174 10.72 13.91 0.35
N LYS A 175 10.87 14.21 1.65
CA LYS A 175 9.87 14.89 2.49
C LYS A 175 9.43 16.19 1.82
N SER A 176 10.38 17.06 1.43
CA SER A 176 10.10 18.33 0.77
C SER A 176 9.42 18.17 -0.58
N ALA A 177 9.81 17.20 -1.41
CA ALA A 177 9.16 16.93 -2.68
C ALA A 177 7.72 16.46 -2.50
N LEU A 178 7.48 15.54 -1.56
CA LEU A 178 6.13 15.05 -1.23
C LEU A 178 5.25 16.16 -0.68
N HIS A 179 5.78 17.01 0.23
CA HIS A 179 5.04 18.20 0.70
C HIS A 179 4.55 19.06 -0.47
N GLY A 180 5.44 19.39 -1.42
CA GLY A 180 5.05 20.18 -2.60
C GLY A 180 3.97 19.50 -3.45
N ILE A 181 4.07 18.18 -3.65
CA ILE A 181 3.10 17.41 -4.45
C ILE A 181 1.74 17.36 -3.76
N ILE A 182 1.68 16.92 -2.49
CA ILE A 182 0.42 16.68 -1.79
C ILE A 182 -0.24 17.95 -1.26
N SER A 183 0.44 19.08 -1.32
CA SER A 183 -0.09 20.40 -0.99
C SER A 183 -0.59 21.18 -2.20
N SER A 184 -0.30 20.71 -3.40
CA SER A 184 -0.69 21.39 -4.64
C SER A 184 -2.10 21.01 -5.08
N GLY A 185 -2.95 22.01 -5.39
CA GLY A 185 -4.29 21.79 -5.93
C GLY A 185 -5.28 21.14 -4.98
N VAL A 186 -5.02 21.17 -3.67
CA VAL A 186 -5.88 20.55 -2.66
C VAL A 186 -7.18 21.34 -2.49
N THR A 187 -8.29 20.62 -2.51
CA THR A 187 -9.59 21.15 -2.11
C THR A 187 -9.80 20.89 -0.62
N THR A 188 -9.91 21.95 0.19
CA THR A 188 -10.21 21.82 1.61
C THR A 188 -11.73 21.73 1.84
N LEU A 189 -12.15 20.88 2.77
CA LEU A 189 -13.54 20.71 3.14
C LEU A 189 -13.90 21.64 4.31
N SER A 190 -15.19 21.96 4.44
CA SER A 190 -15.70 22.47 5.72
C SER A 190 -15.85 21.33 6.72
N TYR A 191 -15.82 21.65 8.02
CA TYR A 191 -15.96 20.62 9.06
C TYR A 191 -17.30 19.87 8.94
N ASP A 192 -18.38 20.52 8.50
CA ASP A 192 -19.66 19.86 8.25
C ASP A 192 -19.62 18.91 7.03
N ALA A 193 -18.90 19.29 5.98
CA ALA A 193 -18.77 18.44 4.80
C ALA A 193 -18.05 17.10 5.10
N VAL A 194 -17.20 17.08 6.13
CA VAL A 194 -16.50 15.87 6.57
C VAL A 194 -17.48 14.75 6.95
N TRP A 195 -18.64 15.03 7.53
CA TRP A 195 -19.64 14.02 7.85
C TRP A 195 -20.02 13.17 6.62
N ASN A 196 -20.37 13.85 5.53
CA ASN A 196 -20.78 13.17 4.30
C ASN A 196 -19.59 12.48 3.61
N ALA A 197 -18.42 13.06 3.70
CA ALA A 197 -17.22 12.45 3.14
C ALA A 197 -16.88 11.13 3.85
N LEU A 198 -16.89 11.09 5.17
CA LEU A 198 -16.63 9.88 5.97
C LEU A 198 -17.66 8.76 5.68
N LYS A 199 -18.94 9.11 5.44
CA LYS A 199 -19.97 8.13 5.02
C LYS A 199 -19.61 7.40 3.72
N VAL A 200 -18.73 7.95 2.91
CA VAL A 200 -18.28 7.38 1.63
C VAL A 200 -16.90 6.77 1.76
N THR A 201 -15.92 7.50 2.31
CA THR A 201 -14.52 7.03 2.43
C THR A 201 -14.40 5.83 3.34
N ASP A 202 -15.20 5.79 4.40
CA ASP A 202 -15.16 4.76 5.44
C ASP A 202 -16.37 3.79 5.38
N GLN A 203 -17.09 3.78 4.23
CA GLN A 203 -18.21 2.87 4.01
C GLN A 203 -17.80 1.42 4.19
N ASP A 204 -18.59 0.68 4.97
CA ASP A 204 -18.43 -0.76 5.13
C ASP A 204 -18.66 -1.48 3.78
N PRO A 205 -17.66 -2.20 3.27
CA PRO A 205 -17.81 -2.98 2.02
C PRO A 205 -18.88 -4.07 2.10
N ALA A 206 -19.15 -4.60 3.29
CA ALA A 206 -20.15 -5.64 3.51
C ALA A 206 -21.55 -5.08 3.75
N ASN A 207 -21.66 -3.82 4.20
CA ASN A 207 -22.93 -3.15 4.43
C ASN A 207 -22.87 -1.67 4.04
N PRO A 208 -23.28 -1.29 2.82
CA PRO A 208 -23.14 0.07 2.30
C PRO A 208 -23.95 1.14 3.05
N THR A 209 -24.84 0.76 3.97
CA THR A 209 -25.54 1.70 4.86
C THR A 209 -24.74 2.06 6.12
N ASN A 210 -23.58 1.40 6.33
CA ASN A 210 -22.73 1.57 7.49
C ASN A 210 -21.37 2.17 7.14
N VAL A 211 -20.67 2.65 8.16
CA VAL A 211 -19.24 2.96 8.17
C VAL A 211 -18.51 1.96 9.07
N ILE A 212 -17.21 1.76 8.82
CA ILE A 212 -16.33 1.02 9.72
C ILE A 212 -15.64 2.01 10.64
N LEU A 213 -15.82 1.84 11.95
CA LEU A 213 -15.16 2.65 12.98
C LEU A 213 -13.69 2.24 13.13
N LEU A 214 -12.80 3.22 13.29
CA LEU A 214 -11.34 2.98 13.21
C LEU A 214 -10.84 2.05 14.32
N TYR A 215 -10.98 2.47 15.58
CA TYR A 215 -10.39 1.75 16.71
C TYR A 215 -11.24 0.54 17.13
N SER A 216 -12.56 0.71 17.19
CA SER A 216 -13.46 -0.38 17.56
C SER A 216 -13.63 -1.43 16.47
N GLY A 217 -13.47 -1.06 15.19
CA GLY A 217 -13.71 -1.95 14.04
C GLY A 217 -15.19 -2.29 13.81
N ILE A 218 -16.09 -1.63 14.52
CA ILE A 218 -17.53 -1.87 14.45
C ILE A 218 -18.10 -1.30 13.15
N SER A 219 -18.96 -2.07 12.49
CA SER A 219 -19.82 -1.60 11.40
C SER A 219 -21.04 -0.90 12.00
N ARG A 220 -21.13 0.43 11.84
CA ARG A 220 -22.19 1.25 12.42
C ARG A 220 -22.96 2.03 11.37
N SER A 221 -24.27 2.18 11.54
CA SER A 221 -25.11 2.94 10.61
C SER A 221 -24.56 4.33 10.33
N LYS A 222 -24.57 4.73 9.07
CA LYS A 222 -24.20 6.08 8.64
C LYS A 222 -25.06 7.17 9.29
N ASP A 223 -26.28 6.84 9.70
CA ASP A 223 -27.24 7.79 10.28
C ASP A 223 -26.99 8.02 11.77
N LEU A 224 -26.23 7.17 12.44
CA LEU A 224 -25.81 7.33 13.84
C LEU A 224 -24.56 8.21 13.94
N ASN A 225 -24.51 9.29 13.19
CA ASN A 225 -23.44 10.28 13.27
C ASN A 225 -23.85 11.46 14.15
N GLY A 226 -23.15 11.66 15.25
CA GLY A 226 -23.54 12.69 16.21
C GLY A 226 -22.58 12.80 17.38
N GLY A 227 -23.12 13.09 18.55
CA GLY A 227 -22.36 13.23 19.79
C GLY A 227 -22.96 12.47 20.96
N ASP A 228 -24.05 11.73 20.75
CA ASP A 228 -24.72 10.97 21.78
C ASP A 228 -24.09 9.57 21.97
N THR A 229 -24.40 8.94 23.10
CA THR A 229 -23.97 7.56 23.35
C THR A 229 -24.53 6.62 22.27
N GLY A 230 -23.66 5.87 21.63
CA GLY A 230 -23.99 4.97 20.52
C GLY A 230 -23.85 5.59 19.13
N ASP A 231 -23.60 6.89 19.06
CA ASP A 231 -23.21 7.54 17.81
C ASP A 231 -21.73 7.29 17.47
N TRP A 232 -21.38 7.63 16.24
CA TRP A 232 -19.99 7.83 15.84
C TRP A 232 -19.74 9.30 15.53
N ASN A 233 -18.52 9.76 15.79
CA ASN A 233 -18.11 11.13 15.50
C ASN A 233 -16.82 11.15 14.66
N ARG A 234 -16.29 12.36 14.42
CA ARG A 234 -15.09 12.59 13.59
C ARG A 234 -13.86 12.54 14.48
N GLU A 235 -13.20 11.39 14.50
CA GLU A 235 -11.91 11.21 15.16
C GLU A 235 -10.83 11.95 14.38
N HIS A 236 -10.05 12.79 15.07
CA HIS A 236 -8.81 13.38 14.59
C HIS A 236 -7.65 12.49 15.02
N VAL A 237 -7.18 11.59 14.14
CA VAL A 237 -6.07 10.68 14.45
C VAL A 237 -4.82 11.46 14.84
N TRP A 238 -4.47 12.52 14.13
CA TRP A 238 -3.62 13.58 14.69
C TRP A 238 -4.47 14.46 15.59
N ALA A 239 -4.32 14.35 16.90
CA ALA A 239 -5.13 15.10 17.84
C ALA A 239 -5.03 16.61 17.59
N LYS A 240 -6.18 17.25 17.40
CA LYS A 240 -6.26 18.68 17.03
C LYS A 240 -5.63 19.63 18.06
N SER A 241 -5.45 19.19 19.31
CA SER A 241 -4.73 19.93 20.34
C SER A 241 -3.22 19.96 20.11
N HIS A 242 -2.65 18.93 19.45
CA HIS A 242 -1.25 18.92 19.05
C HIS A 242 -1.06 19.84 17.83
N GLY A 243 -0.70 21.09 18.09
CA GLY A 243 -0.61 22.17 17.12
C GLY A 243 -1.76 23.16 17.15
N GLY A 244 -2.81 22.91 17.95
CA GLY A 244 -3.87 23.89 18.24
C GLY A 244 -4.74 24.29 17.03
N PHE A 245 -4.82 23.47 15.98
CA PHE A 245 -5.52 23.84 14.74
C PHE A 245 -7.04 23.70 14.81
N GLY A 246 -7.58 23.05 15.84
CA GLY A 246 -9.01 22.92 16.04
C GLY A 246 -9.72 22.22 14.88
N THR A 247 -10.77 22.86 14.35
CA THR A 247 -11.57 22.36 13.22
C THR A 247 -11.50 23.28 11.99
N VAL A 248 -10.42 24.05 11.86
CA VAL A 248 -10.22 24.94 10.71
C VAL A 248 -10.06 24.12 9.42
N ASN A 249 -10.48 24.70 8.30
CA ASN A 249 -10.26 24.10 7.00
C ASN A 249 -8.76 23.86 6.77
N GLY A 250 -8.42 22.70 6.30
CA GLY A 250 -7.04 22.24 6.22
C GLY A 250 -6.80 21.16 7.28
N PRO A 251 -5.87 21.33 8.24
CA PRO A 251 -5.53 20.26 9.18
C PRO A 251 -6.72 19.79 10.03
N GLY A 252 -7.68 20.65 10.34
CA GLY A 252 -8.87 20.27 11.09
C GLY A 252 -9.97 19.57 10.30
N THR A 253 -9.81 19.46 8.98
CA THR A 253 -10.82 18.88 8.08
C THR A 253 -10.22 17.93 7.03
N ASP A 254 -8.96 17.58 7.18
CA ASP A 254 -8.25 16.70 6.23
C ASP A 254 -8.69 15.25 6.40
N LEU A 255 -9.29 14.71 5.34
CA LEU A 255 -9.82 13.34 5.33
C LEU A 255 -8.73 12.29 5.49
N HIS A 256 -7.47 12.58 5.17
CA HIS A 256 -6.40 11.60 5.31
C HIS A 256 -6.11 11.21 6.76
N HIS A 257 -6.55 12.00 7.75
CA HIS A 257 -6.46 11.62 9.16
C HIS A 257 -7.80 11.67 9.92
N LEU A 258 -8.87 12.16 9.31
CA LEU A 258 -10.20 12.10 9.92
C LEU A 258 -10.86 10.75 9.66
N ARG A 259 -11.35 10.10 10.71
CA ARG A 259 -12.01 8.80 10.66
C ARG A 259 -13.29 8.79 11.50
N PRO A 260 -14.28 7.97 11.15
CA PRO A 260 -15.41 7.73 12.05
C PRO A 260 -14.93 6.86 13.24
N GLU A 261 -15.31 7.25 14.44
CA GLU A 261 -15.10 6.44 15.65
C GLU A 261 -16.25 6.59 16.64
N ASP A 262 -16.47 5.58 17.46
CA ASP A 262 -17.41 5.60 18.57
C ASP A 262 -17.15 6.81 19.48
N VAL A 263 -18.20 7.51 19.86
CA VAL A 263 -18.09 8.75 20.68
C VAL A 263 -17.36 8.48 21.99
N HIS A 264 -17.63 7.35 22.65
CA HIS A 264 -17.00 7.01 23.92
C HIS A 264 -15.53 6.63 23.72
N VAL A 265 -15.24 5.78 22.72
CA VAL A 265 -13.87 5.35 22.38
C VAL A 265 -13.00 6.54 21.95
N ASN A 266 -13.55 7.45 21.15
CA ASN A 266 -12.88 8.69 20.77
C ASN A 266 -12.57 9.56 22.00
N SER A 267 -13.52 9.66 22.95
CA SER A 267 -13.30 10.38 24.21
C SER A 267 -12.24 9.73 25.09
N GLU A 268 -12.14 8.38 25.11
CA GLU A 268 -11.12 7.65 25.88
C GLU A 268 -9.73 7.79 25.24
N ARG A 269 -9.66 7.79 23.91
CA ARG A 269 -8.42 8.07 23.18
C ARG A 269 -7.93 9.50 23.46
N ASP A 270 -8.83 10.46 23.50
CA ASP A 270 -8.55 11.86 23.78
C ASP A 270 -7.43 12.44 22.87
N ASN A 271 -6.42 13.08 23.45
CA ASN A 271 -5.27 13.64 22.74
C ASN A 271 -3.96 12.87 22.96
N LYS A 272 -4.05 11.60 23.38
CA LYS A 272 -2.88 10.77 23.66
C LYS A 272 -2.04 10.56 22.41
N ASP A 273 -0.74 10.43 22.62
CA ASP A 273 0.21 9.99 21.60
C ASP A 273 -0.03 8.52 21.21
N PHE A 274 0.71 8.03 20.23
CA PHE A 274 0.69 6.62 19.84
C PHE A 274 1.96 5.91 20.29
N ASP A 275 1.81 4.89 21.14
CA ASP A 275 2.87 4.01 21.60
C ASP A 275 2.34 2.60 21.86
N ALA A 276 3.23 1.64 22.01
CA ALA A 276 2.88 0.25 22.31
C ALA A 276 2.74 0.05 23.83
N GLY A 277 1.68 -0.63 24.25
CA GLY A 277 1.49 -1.00 25.65
C GLY A 277 0.20 -0.48 26.27
N GLY A 278 0.17 -0.44 27.60
CA GLY A 278 -1.00 -0.03 28.38
C GLY A 278 -1.98 -1.18 28.71
N ALA A 279 -3.12 -0.80 29.29
CA ALA A 279 -4.22 -1.70 29.65
C ALA A 279 -5.17 -1.86 28.45
N ALA A 280 -5.86 -3.01 28.37
CA ALA A 280 -6.87 -3.25 27.35
C ALA A 280 -8.04 -2.27 27.46
N VAL A 281 -8.47 -1.74 26.34
CA VAL A 281 -9.66 -0.87 26.21
C VAL A 281 -10.92 -1.76 26.17
N THR A 282 -11.85 -1.54 27.07
CA THR A 282 -13.03 -2.40 27.20
C THR A 282 -13.98 -2.26 26.01
N ASP A 283 -14.26 -1.04 25.59
CA ASP A 283 -15.25 -0.73 24.56
C ASP A 283 -14.68 -0.79 23.12
N ALA A 284 -13.37 -1.01 23.02
CA ALA A 284 -12.68 -1.24 21.75
C ALA A 284 -11.65 -2.37 21.88
N PRO A 285 -12.08 -3.64 21.90
CA PRO A 285 -11.19 -4.78 22.10
C PRO A 285 -10.05 -4.82 21.07
N GLY A 286 -8.84 -5.13 21.55
CA GLY A 286 -7.62 -5.16 20.75
C GLY A 286 -6.83 -3.86 20.77
N ASN A 287 -7.42 -2.77 21.27
CA ASN A 287 -6.69 -1.54 21.58
C ASN A 287 -6.21 -1.58 23.04
N LYS A 288 -5.18 -0.80 23.33
CA LYS A 288 -4.66 -0.58 24.68
C LYS A 288 -4.42 0.91 24.92
N THR A 289 -4.44 1.32 26.16
CA THR A 289 -4.19 2.70 26.55
C THR A 289 -3.56 2.76 27.95
N ASP A 290 -2.77 3.79 28.16
CA ASP A 290 -2.30 4.21 29.48
C ASP A 290 -2.55 5.71 29.70
N SER A 291 -1.75 6.38 30.50
CA SER A 291 -1.98 7.79 30.86
C SER A 291 -1.69 8.75 29.73
N ASP A 292 -0.82 8.42 28.78
CA ASP A 292 -0.29 9.33 27.77
C ASP A 292 -0.26 8.74 26.34
N SER A 293 -0.59 7.44 26.19
CA SER A 293 -0.55 6.79 24.88
C SER A 293 -1.73 5.89 24.57
N TRP A 294 -1.88 5.61 23.28
CA TRP A 294 -2.85 4.72 22.68
C TRP A 294 -2.18 3.73 21.72
N GLU A 295 -2.39 2.43 21.94
CA GLU A 295 -2.02 1.36 21.01
C GLU A 295 -3.26 0.89 20.24
N PRO A 296 -3.38 1.15 18.94
CA PRO A 296 -4.51 0.69 18.14
C PRO A 296 -4.52 -0.84 17.99
N ARG A 297 -5.70 -1.41 17.70
CA ARG A 297 -5.82 -2.82 17.32
C ARG A 297 -4.93 -3.15 16.11
N ALA A 298 -4.46 -4.40 16.03
CA ALA A 298 -3.46 -4.82 15.05
C ALA A 298 -3.83 -4.51 13.58
N ALA A 299 -5.11 -4.58 13.25
CA ALA A 299 -5.61 -4.40 11.87
C ALA A 299 -5.66 -2.94 11.39
N VAL A 300 -5.25 -1.97 12.20
CA VAL A 300 -5.23 -0.53 11.81
C VAL A 300 -4.00 0.20 12.35
N LYS A 301 -3.01 -0.52 12.84
CA LYS A 301 -1.76 0.08 13.31
C LYS A 301 -1.03 0.80 12.18
N GLY A 302 -0.94 0.15 11.04
CA GLY A 302 -0.33 0.72 9.85
C GLY A 302 -1.12 1.90 9.31
N ASP A 303 -2.47 1.81 9.27
CA ASP A 303 -3.34 2.91 8.86
C ASP A 303 -3.05 4.17 9.69
N VAL A 304 -3.06 4.02 11.03
CA VAL A 304 -2.78 5.12 11.95
C VAL A 304 -1.39 5.71 11.70
N ALA A 305 -0.37 4.87 11.60
CA ALA A 305 1.00 5.34 11.34
C ALA A 305 1.09 6.16 10.04
N ARG A 306 0.50 5.67 8.95
CA ARG A 306 0.50 6.36 7.65
C ARG A 306 -0.31 7.66 7.66
N MET A 307 -1.35 7.76 8.47
CA MET A 307 -2.09 9.01 8.70
C MET A 307 -1.21 10.04 9.39
N ILE A 308 -0.47 9.64 10.43
CA ILE A 308 0.44 10.50 11.16
C ILE A 308 1.59 10.98 10.27
N PHE A 309 2.22 10.09 9.52
CA PHE A 309 3.27 10.46 8.56
C PHE A 309 2.77 11.42 7.48
N TYR A 310 1.55 11.21 6.98
CA TYR A 310 0.93 12.15 6.04
C TYR A 310 0.79 13.54 6.64
N MET A 311 0.27 13.66 7.86
CA MET A 311 0.09 14.94 8.52
C MET A 311 1.42 15.68 8.71
N ALA A 312 2.48 14.97 9.12
CA ALA A 312 3.82 15.52 9.30
C ALA A 312 4.52 15.95 7.99
N VAL A 313 4.05 15.46 6.83
CA VAL A 313 4.55 15.88 5.52
C VAL A 313 3.65 16.94 4.90
N ARG A 314 2.33 16.82 5.07
CA ARG A 314 1.37 17.76 4.48
C ARG A 314 1.42 19.13 5.15
N TYR A 315 1.63 19.14 6.46
CA TYR A 315 1.61 20.35 7.28
C TYR A 315 3.01 20.64 7.84
N GLU A 316 3.92 21.03 6.95
CA GLU A 316 5.33 21.33 7.22
C GLU A 316 5.55 22.82 7.61
N GLY A 317 4.49 23.55 7.91
CA GLY A 317 4.54 24.99 8.17
C GLY A 317 4.70 25.82 6.90
N GLY A 318 4.77 27.16 7.08
CA GLY A 318 5.03 28.09 5.98
C GLY A 318 3.82 28.45 5.11
N ASP A 319 2.73 27.72 5.20
CA ASP A 319 1.46 27.91 4.45
C ASP A 319 0.30 28.42 5.29
N GLY A 320 0.58 28.90 6.51
CA GLY A 320 -0.41 29.39 7.45
C GLY A 320 -0.98 28.34 8.40
N TYR A 321 -0.53 27.10 8.27
CA TYR A 321 -0.84 26.00 9.20
C TYR A 321 0.33 25.74 10.15
N PRO A 322 0.09 25.06 11.30
CA PRO A 322 1.17 24.66 12.18
C PRO A 322 2.12 23.68 11.49
N ASP A 323 3.39 23.75 11.88
CA ASP A 323 4.42 22.79 11.50
C ASP A 323 4.27 21.53 12.34
N LEU A 324 3.69 20.48 11.76
CA LEU A 324 3.38 19.21 12.43
C LEU A 324 4.54 18.23 12.24
N GLU A 325 5.16 17.81 13.36
CA GLU A 325 6.30 16.91 13.33
C GLU A 325 6.06 15.64 14.14
N VAL A 326 6.65 14.53 13.71
CA VAL A 326 6.74 13.31 14.53
C VAL A 326 8.01 13.34 15.36
N ASP A 327 7.93 12.89 16.62
CA ASP A 327 9.10 12.67 17.47
C ASP A 327 9.05 11.29 18.14
N ASP A 328 10.06 10.95 18.94
CA ASP A 328 10.11 9.65 19.59
C ASP A 328 9.73 9.73 21.08
N ALA A 329 8.78 10.60 21.42
CA ALA A 329 8.30 10.84 22.78
C ALA A 329 6.77 10.87 22.83
N THR A 330 6.21 10.68 24.03
CA THR A 330 4.76 10.78 24.34
C THR A 330 4.46 11.98 25.25
N THR A 331 5.39 12.96 25.33
CA THR A 331 5.31 14.06 26.27
C THR A 331 5.07 15.42 25.61
N GLY A 332 4.58 15.40 24.35
CA GLY A 332 4.40 16.60 23.55
C GLY A 332 3.38 17.62 24.10
N GLY A 333 2.41 17.18 24.88
CA GLY A 333 1.33 18.03 25.38
C GLY A 333 0.52 18.66 24.23
N THR A 334 0.53 19.99 24.11
CA THR A 334 -0.14 20.70 23.01
C THR A 334 0.83 21.18 21.93
N ALA A 335 2.11 20.81 22.00
CA ALA A 335 3.07 21.09 20.94
C ALA A 335 2.62 20.43 19.62
N PRO A 336 3.00 20.97 18.45
CA PRO A 336 2.64 20.40 17.15
C PRO A 336 3.50 19.13 16.86
N ARG A 337 3.53 18.22 17.81
CA ARG A 337 4.30 16.97 17.74
C ARG A 337 3.44 15.80 18.19
N LEU A 338 3.71 14.62 17.61
CA LEU A 338 3.00 13.41 17.97
C LEU A 338 3.95 12.21 17.82
N GLY A 339 4.05 11.41 18.88
CA GLY A 339 4.96 10.26 18.93
C GLY A 339 4.20 8.94 18.91
N ARG A 340 4.93 7.79 18.94
CA ARG A 340 6.39 7.68 18.84
C ARG A 340 6.78 7.22 17.45
N VAL A 341 7.66 7.93 16.80
CA VAL A 341 8.05 7.63 15.41
C VAL A 341 8.64 6.23 15.25
N SER A 342 9.44 5.76 16.19
CA SER A 342 9.99 4.39 16.15
C SER A 342 8.91 3.30 16.15
N VAL A 343 7.85 3.49 16.94
CA VAL A 343 6.71 2.58 17.03
C VAL A 343 5.83 2.70 15.79
N LEU A 344 5.56 3.91 15.32
CA LEU A 344 4.79 4.16 14.10
C LEU A 344 5.45 3.53 12.86
N LEU A 345 6.77 3.60 12.73
CA LEU A 345 7.52 2.93 11.67
C LEU A 345 7.38 1.41 11.74
N GLN A 346 7.47 0.84 12.94
CA GLN A 346 7.27 -0.58 13.14
C GLN A 346 5.83 -1.00 12.76
N TRP A 347 4.82 -0.23 13.14
CA TRP A 347 3.42 -0.52 12.81
C TRP A 347 3.15 -0.43 11.31
N SER A 348 3.68 0.58 10.64
CA SER A 348 3.55 0.73 9.19
C SER A 348 4.14 -0.46 8.42
N ALA A 349 5.24 -1.04 8.93
CA ALA A 349 5.86 -2.22 8.33
C ALA A 349 5.10 -3.53 8.64
N GLN A 350 4.50 -3.64 9.83
CA GLN A 350 3.75 -4.83 10.26
C GLN A 350 2.36 -4.94 9.64
N ASP A 351 1.74 -3.81 9.36
CA ASP A 351 0.39 -3.68 8.82
C ASP A 351 0.43 -2.87 7.51
N PRO A 352 0.77 -3.51 6.38
CA PRO A 352 0.88 -2.84 5.09
C PRO A 352 -0.48 -2.41 4.55
N PRO A 353 -0.55 -1.38 3.67
CA PRO A 353 -1.79 -0.84 3.12
C PRO A 353 -2.70 -1.92 2.52
N ASP A 354 -3.88 -2.07 3.07
CA ASP A 354 -4.88 -3.02 2.61
C ASP A 354 -5.80 -2.44 1.49
N ALA A 355 -6.77 -3.21 1.04
CA ALA A 355 -7.70 -2.79 0.00
C ALA A 355 -8.66 -1.67 0.47
N PHE A 356 -9.00 -1.64 1.77
CA PHE A 356 -9.87 -0.62 2.34
C PHE A 356 -9.14 0.74 2.36
N GLU A 357 -7.91 0.75 2.87
CA GLU A 357 -7.08 1.95 2.94
C GLU A 357 -6.74 2.51 1.54
N LYS A 358 -6.40 1.64 0.58
CA LYS A 358 -6.17 2.03 -0.82
C LYS A 358 -7.41 2.62 -1.48
N ARG A 359 -8.58 2.01 -1.29
CA ARG A 359 -9.86 2.56 -1.77
C ARG A 359 -10.15 3.92 -1.14
N ARG A 360 -9.89 4.07 0.15
CA ARG A 360 -10.06 5.31 0.88
C ARG A 360 -9.19 6.42 0.29
N ASN A 361 -7.90 6.16 0.10
CA ASN A 361 -6.93 7.08 -0.52
C ASN A 361 -7.38 7.52 -1.92
N GLU A 362 -7.81 6.56 -2.75
CA GLU A 362 -8.32 6.83 -4.10
C GLU A 362 -9.60 7.66 -4.08
N THR A 363 -10.53 7.39 -3.16
CA THR A 363 -11.78 8.14 -3.03
C THR A 363 -11.53 9.59 -2.58
N ILE A 364 -10.60 9.81 -1.66
CA ILE A 364 -10.21 11.16 -1.23
C ILE A 364 -9.63 11.93 -2.43
N TYR A 365 -8.76 11.28 -3.19
CA TYR A 365 -8.13 11.88 -4.36
C TYR A 365 -9.14 12.22 -5.47
N THR A 366 -9.97 11.27 -5.86
CA THR A 366 -10.84 11.44 -7.03
C THR A 366 -12.08 12.30 -6.76
N THR A 367 -12.55 12.33 -5.52
CA THR A 367 -13.87 12.89 -5.19
C THR A 367 -13.82 14.11 -4.29
N TYR A 368 -12.83 14.20 -3.38
CA TYR A 368 -12.89 15.20 -2.31
C TYR A 368 -11.73 16.20 -2.32
N GLN A 369 -10.53 15.77 -1.99
CA GLN A 369 -9.39 16.66 -1.72
C GLN A 369 -8.42 16.81 -2.89
N HIS A 370 -8.44 15.89 -3.83
CA HIS A 370 -7.56 15.85 -5.01
C HIS A 370 -6.07 15.69 -4.68
N ASN A 371 -5.76 15.25 -3.45
CA ASN A 371 -4.43 14.82 -3.06
C ASN A 371 -4.46 13.40 -2.50
N ARG A 372 -3.28 12.78 -2.39
CA ARG A 372 -3.10 11.40 -1.98
C ARG A 372 -2.26 11.33 -0.72
N ASN A 373 -2.48 10.29 0.10
CA ASN A 373 -1.52 9.93 1.14
C ASN A 373 -0.38 9.11 0.49
N PRO A 374 0.84 9.65 0.40
CA PRO A 374 1.94 8.98 -0.26
C PRO A 374 2.38 7.69 0.46
N PHE A 375 2.12 7.57 1.75
CA PHE A 375 2.50 6.39 2.53
C PHE A 375 1.53 5.21 2.36
N VAL A 376 0.36 5.44 1.78
CA VAL A 376 -0.55 4.38 1.31
C VAL A 376 -0.12 3.87 -0.07
N ASP A 377 0.31 4.75 -0.96
CA ASP A 377 0.77 4.40 -2.29
C ASP A 377 2.20 3.83 -2.28
N HIS A 378 3.07 4.38 -1.42
CA HIS A 378 4.49 4.06 -1.28
C HIS A 378 4.88 3.94 0.21
N PRO A 379 4.48 2.85 0.89
CA PRO A 379 4.73 2.70 2.33
C PRO A 379 6.22 2.68 2.72
N GLU A 380 7.09 2.30 1.78
CA GLU A 380 8.54 2.31 1.97
C GLU A 380 9.14 3.72 2.18
N TRP A 381 8.44 4.77 1.75
CA TRP A 381 8.91 6.14 1.92
C TRP A 381 8.85 6.62 3.37
N ALA A 382 8.01 6.01 4.22
CA ALA A 382 7.99 6.31 5.64
C ALA A 382 9.36 6.07 6.30
N ALA A 383 9.94 4.89 6.08
CA ALA A 383 11.26 4.58 6.60
C ALA A 383 12.35 5.48 5.97
N SER A 384 12.23 5.79 4.67
CA SER A 384 13.19 6.66 3.97
C SER A 384 13.23 8.10 4.54
N ILE A 385 12.10 8.57 5.11
CA ILE A 385 12.00 9.95 5.64
C ILE A 385 12.26 9.98 7.14
N PHE A 386 11.70 9.03 7.90
CA PHE A 386 11.59 9.13 9.35
C PHE A 386 12.48 8.15 10.13
N ALA A 387 13.21 7.24 9.47
CA ALA A 387 14.09 6.28 10.16
C ALA A 387 15.52 6.82 10.44
N SER A 388 15.73 8.12 10.48
CA SER A 388 17.05 8.75 10.70
C SER A 388 17.34 9.01 12.16
#